data_a0b76c26b42fb0c3bb5c701fa8e9d35e
#
_entry.id   a0b76c26b42fb0c3bb5c701fa8e9d35e
#
_cell.length_a   1.000
_cell.length_b   1.000
_cell.length_c   1.000
_cell.angle_alpha   90.00
_cell.angle_beta   90.00
_cell.angle_gamma   90.00
#
_symmetry.space_group_name_H-M   'P 1'
#
loop_
_entity.id
_entity.type
_entity.pdbx_description
1 polymer ?
#
loop_
_entity_poly.entity_id
_entity_poly.type
_entity_poly.pdbx_seq_one_letter_code
_entity_poly.pdbx_strand_id
1 'polypeptide(L)'
;MAITITFDELNNGWTSFHSYEPDWMTRLGNRFYTFSGGNLYIHDDGARTSFYNQKYGCYVEFAVNEGPSDIKIFKNLKLETNSSNWEATVNTDLESGTVPAGKFIDKEGFKHAYIRRLSSDTLNFNELSIQGLGNLQEIPTANRYRFTDNIPNQISESDVLYFNDGSTKIVGAISTITDNIITTSTSTNTPGVGNFC
;
A
#
# COMPACT_ATOMS: atom_id res chain seq x y z
N MET A 1 5.08 -29.04 -11.17
CA MET A 1 4.07 -28.01 -10.87
C MET A 1 3.50 -27.58 -12.23
N ALA A 2 2.22 -27.81 -12.46
CA ALA A 2 1.56 -27.32 -13.67
C ALA A 2 1.28 -25.82 -13.52
N ILE A 3 1.31 -25.09 -14.62
CA ILE A 3 1.04 -23.65 -14.66
C ILE A 3 0.03 -23.39 -15.76
N THR A 4 -1.04 -22.68 -15.42
CA THR A 4 -2.02 -22.20 -16.39
C THR A 4 -1.73 -20.74 -16.71
N ILE A 5 -1.50 -20.44 -17.99
CA ILE A 5 -1.18 -19.08 -18.46
C ILE A 5 -2.07 -18.71 -19.65
N THR A 6 -2.34 -17.43 -19.79
CA THR A 6 -3.09 -16.87 -20.92
C THR A 6 -2.17 -16.10 -21.86
N PHE A 7 -2.29 -16.36 -23.14
CA PHE A 7 -1.66 -15.62 -24.20
C PHE A 7 -2.71 -14.78 -24.94
N ASP A 8 -2.45 -13.51 -25.11
CA ASP A 8 -3.28 -12.60 -25.91
C ASP A 8 -2.70 -12.48 -27.31
N GLU A 9 -3.41 -13.03 -28.29
CA GLU A 9 -2.99 -13.00 -29.69
C GLU A 9 -3.04 -11.59 -30.29
N LEU A 10 -3.92 -10.71 -29.79
CA LEU A 10 -4.06 -9.36 -30.30
C LEU A 10 -2.85 -8.50 -29.93
N ASN A 11 -2.40 -8.62 -28.67
CA ASN A 11 -1.24 -7.89 -28.14
C ASN A 11 0.06 -8.69 -28.26
N ASN A 12 -0.01 -9.92 -28.78
CA ASN A 12 1.12 -10.84 -28.97
C ASN A 12 1.95 -11.02 -27.69
N GLY A 13 1.31 -11.27 -26.56
CA GLY A 13 1.96 -11.36 -25.27
C GLY A 13 1.25 -12.24 -24.24
N TRP A 14 2.02 -12.71 -23.28
CA TRP A 14 1.49 -13.41 -22.11
C TRP A 14 0.85 -12.39 -21.16
N THR A 15 -0.39 -12.64 -20.75
CA THR A 15 -1.16 -11.66 -19.97
C THR A 15 -1.41 -12.04 -18.54
N SER A 16 -1.56 -13.33 -18.23
CA SER A 16 -1.96 -13.74 -16.89
C SER A 16 -1.46 -15.13 -16.53
N PHE A 17 -1.10 -15.27 -15.25
CA PHE A 17 -0.95 -16.55 -14.59
C PHE A 17 -2.22 -16.86 -13.81
N HIS A 18 -2.73 -18.08 -13.93
CA HIS A 18 -3.94 -18.50 -13.25
C HIS A 18 -3.64 -19.52 -12.17
N SER A 19 -4.39 -19.42 -11.07
CA SER A 19 -4.24 -20.29 -9.89
C SER A 19 -4.95 -21.63 -10.01
N TYR A 20 -5.59 -21.91 -11.15
CA TYR A 20 -6.26 -23.19 -11.40
C TYR A 20 -5.48 -24.07 -12.37
N GLU A 21 -5.54 -25.37 -12.16
CA GLU A 21 -4.92 -26.38 -13.01
C GLU A 21 -6.02 -27.30 -13.58
N PRO A 22 -6.35 -27.18 -14.87
CA PRO A 22 -7.37 -28.02 -15.50
C PRO A 22 -6.80 -29.37 -15.92
N ASP A 23 -7.59 -30.44 -15.79
CA ASP A 23 -7.30 -31.74 -16.40
C ASP A 23 -7.43 -31.67 -17.93
N TRP A 24 -8.38 -30.88 -18.40
CA TRP A 24 -8.61 -30.60 -19.81
C TRP A 24 -9.39 -29.31 -20.01
N MET A 25 -9.22 -28.67 -21.16
CA MET A 25 -9.88 -27.41 -21.50
C MET A 25 -10.41 -27.40 -22.92
N THR A 26 -11.52 -26.73 -23.12
CA THR A 26 -12.16 -26.61 -24.44
C THR A 26 -13.00 -25.35 -24.57
N ARG A 27 -13.21 -24.92 -25.79
CA ARG A 27 -14.20 -23.90 -26.15
C ARG A 27 -15.43 -24.55 -26.73
N LEU A 28 -16.61 -24.23 -26.21
CA LEU A 28 -17.88 -24.66 -26.76
C LEU A 28 -18.75 -23.42 -26.98
N GLY A 29 -19.06 -23.15 -28.26
CA GLY A 29 -19.69 -21.89 -28.63
C GLY A 29 -18.80 -20.68 -28.32
N ASN A 30 -19.34 -19.73 -27.55
CA ASN A 30 -18.61 -18.53 -27.11
C ASN A 30 -18.14 -18.59 -25.66
N ARG A 31 -18.10 -19.78 -25.06
CA ARG A 31 -17.73 -19.97 -23.66
C ARG A 31 -16.54 -20.90 -23.53
N PHE A 32 -15.71 -20.62 -22.52
CA PHE A 32 -14.56 -21.43 -22.17
C PHE A 32 -14.92 -22.38 -21.03
N TYR A 33 -14.59 -23.65 -21.20
CA TYR A 33 -14.86 -24.72 -20.25
C TYR A 33 -13.57 -25.42 -19.86
N THR A 34 -13.50 -25.87 -18.62
CA THR A 34 -12.44 -26.74 -18.14
C THR A 34 -13.01 -27.91 -17.36
N PHE A 35 -12.26 -28.99 -17.32
CA PHE A 35 -12.53 -30.15 -16.47
C PHE A 35 -11.50 -30.18 -15.36
N SER A 36 -11.93 -30.47 -14.15
CA SER A 36 -11.05 -30.68 -13.01
C SER A 36 -11.71 -31.61 -12.00
N GLY A 37 -10.98 -32.68 -11.60
CA GLY A 37 -11.47 -33.66 -10.64
C GLY A 37 -12.80 -34.31 -11.03
N GLY A 38 -13.05 -34.56 -12.33
CA GLY A 38 -14.28 -35.12 -12.84
C GLY A 38 -15.48 -34.17 -12.99
N ASN A 39 -15.30 -32.89 -12.66
CA ASN A 39 -16.33 -31.87 -12.80
C ASN A 39 -16.08 -30.94 -13.99
N LEU A 40 -17.17 -30.45 -14.58
CA LEU A 40 -17.15 -29.47 -15.65
C LEU A 40 -17.37 -28.06 -15.06
N TYR A 41 -16.49 -27.14 -15.39
CA TYR A 41 -16.56 -25.73 -14.98
C TYR A 41 -16.64 -24.82 -16.20
N ILE A 42 -17.42 -23.75 -16.06
CA ILE A 42 -17.49 -22.65 -17.00
C ILE A 42 -16.69 -21.47 -16.48
N HIS A 43 -15.96 -20.79 -17.35
CA HIS A 43 -15.18 -19.59 -17.01
C HIS A 43 -15.91 -18.32 -17.44
N ASP A 44 -15.49 -17.19 -16.89
CA ASP A 44 -16.11 -15.88 -17.07
C ASP A 44 -17.57 -15.81 -16.61
N ASP A 45 -17.92 -16.64 -15.62
CA ASP A 45 -19.24 -16.67 -15.00
C ASP A 45 -19.11 -16.61 -13.48
N GLY A 46 -19.96 -15.81 -12.82
CA GLY A 46 -19.95 -15.67 -11.36
C GLY A 46 -18.89 -14.72 -10.79
N ALA A 47 -18.39 -15.05 -9.60
CA ALA A 47 -17.46 -14.20 -8.86
C ALA A 47 -16.05 -14.23 -9.45
N ARG A 48 -15.44 -13.06 -9.61
CA ARG A 48 -14.05 -12.94 -10.07
C ARG A 48 -13.08 -13.60 -9.08
N THR A 49 -11.96 -14.08 -9.59
CA THR A 49 -10.91 -14.79 -8.83
C THR A 49 -11.37 -16.07 -8.13
N SER A 50 -12.53 -16.60 -8.51
CA SER A 50 -13.04 -17.89 -8.01
C SER A 50 -12.94 -18.94 -9.09
N PHE A 51 -12.18 -19.99 -8.81
CA PHE A 51 -12.00 -21.14 -9.71
C PHE A 51 -12.24 -22.44 -8.95
N TYR A 52 -12.97 -23.35 -9.53
CA TYR A 52 -13.25 -24.67 -8.94
C TYR A 52 -13.80 -24.59 -7.51
N ASN A 53 -14.74 -23.64 -7.27
CA ASN A 53 -15.34 -23.34 -5.97
C ASN A 53 -14.36 -22.83 -4.90
N GLN A 54 -13.15 -22.43 -5.30
CA GLN A 54 -12.16 -21.84 -4.42
C GLN A 54 -11.88 -20.39 -4.83
N LYS A 55 -11.81 -19.48 -3.87
CA LYS A 55 -11.44 -18.09 -4.08
C LYS A 55 -9.93 -17.90 -3.93
N TYR A 56 -9.33 -17.21 -4.88
CA TYR A 56 -7.89 -16.91 -4.93
C TYR A 56 -7.65 -15.41 -4.78
N GLY A 57 -6.44 -15.04 -4.35
CA GLY A 57 -5.95 -13.68 -4.41
C GLY A 57 -5.68 -13.24 -5.86
N CYS A 58 -5.75 -11.93 -6.09
CA CYS A 58 -5.37 -11.33 -7.36
C CYS A 58 -4.27 -10.31 -7.10
N TYR A 59 -3.21 -10.34 -7.89
CA TYR A 59 -2.13 -9.37 -7.80
C TYR A 59 -1.67 -8.95 -9.20
N VAL A 60 -1.06 -7.78 -9.25
CA VAL A 60 -0.37 -7.24 -10.43
C VAL A 60 1.05 -6.90 -10.01
N GLU A 61 2.01 -7.36 -10.77
CA GLU A 61 3.43 -7.05 -10.57
C GLU A 61 3.97 -6.38 -11.82
N PHE A 62 4.69 -5.28 -11.64
CA PHE A 62 5.29 -4.53 -12.73
C PHE A 62 6.52 -3.76 -12.26
N ALA A 63 7.44 -3.51 -13.19
CA ALA A 63 8.62 -2.70 -12.94
C ALA A 63 8.37 -1.24 -13.34
N VAL A 64 8.78 -0.32 -12.48
CA VAL A 64 8.77 1.13 -12.75
C VAL A 64 10.21 1.64 -12.68
N ASN A 65 10.76 2.05 -13.81
CA ASN A 65 12.11 2.58 -13.87
C ASN A 65 12.25 3.68 -14.92
N GLU A 66 11.49 4.74 -14.80
CA GLU A 66 11.63 5.93 -15.60
C GLU A 66 12.91 6.69 -15.16
N GLY A 67 13.80 7.04 -16.10
CA GLY A 67 15.09 7.65 -15.80
C GLY A 67 16.02 6.73 -14.97
N PRO A 68 16.55 5.62 -15.50
CA PRO A 68 17.27 4.59 -14.72
C PRO A 68 18.50 5.08 -13.95
N SER A 69 19.10 6.20 -14.40
CA SER A 69 20.28 6.81 -13.77
C SER A 69 19.96 7.79 -12.65
N ASP A 70 18.66 8.06 -12.41
CA ASP A 70 18.25 9.07 -11.45
C ASP A 70 18.01 8.44 -10.08
N ILE A 71 18.45 9.12 -9.02
CA ILE A 71 18.09 8.77 -7.63
C ILE A 71 16.63 9.17 -7.41
N LYS A 72 15.81 8.24 -6.96
CA LYS A 72 14.36 8.42 -6.80
C LYS A 72 13.89 8.04 -5.39
N ILE A 73 12.93 8.80 -4.89
CA ILE A 73 12.18 8.45 -3.68
C ILE A 73 10.71 8.25 -4.07
N PHE A 74 10.24 7.03 -3.92
CA PHE A 74 8.83 6.70 -4.14
C PHE A 74 8.02 7.07 -2.88
N LYS A 75 7.18 8.09 -2.99
CA LYS A 75 6.44 8.66 -1.85
C LYS A 75 5.03 8.11 -1.72
N ASN A 76 4.34 7.94 -2.84
CA ASN A 76 2.95 7.49 -2.86
C ASN A 76 2.66 6.60 -4.06
N LEU A 77 1.57 5.86 -3.93
CA LEU A 77 0.93 5.16 -5.04
C LEU A 77 -0.41 5.82 -5.34
N LYS A 78 -0.69 5.95 -6.63
CA LYS A 78 -1.98 6.36 -7.17
C LYS A 78 -2.55 5.18 -7.94
N LEU A 79 -3.79 4.79 -7.60
CA LEU A 79 -4.51 3.73 -8.29
C LEU A 79 -5.80 4.28 -8.89
N GLU A 80 -6.09 3.88 -10.11
CA GLU A 80 -7.36 4.07 -10.77
C GLU A 80 -8.23 2.84 -10.53
N THR A 81 -9.04 2.87 -9.49
CA THR A 81 -9.84 1.73 -9.03
C THR A 81 -11.05 2.20 -8.23
N ASN A 82 -12.07 1.36 -8.16
CA ASN A 82 -13.26 1.58 -7.34
C ASN A 82 -13.16 0.95 -5.94
N SER A 83 -12.03 0.37 -5.56
CA SER A 83 -11.82 -0.29 -4.26
C SER A 83 -10.67 0.36 -3.50
N SER A 84 -10.80 0.48 -2.17
CA SER A 84 -9.73 0.89 -1.25
C SER A 84 -9.02 -0.29 -0.59
N ASN A 85 -9.43 -1.53 -0.87
CA ASN A 85 -8.89 -2.74 -0.23
C ASN A 85 -7.62 -3.28 -0.90
N TRP A 86 -6.96 -2.45 -1.68
CA TRP A 86 -5.66 -2.78 -2.22
C TRP A 86 -4.59 -2.70 -1.14
N GLU A 87 -3.63 -3.56 -1.24
CA GLU A 87 -2.34 -3.46 -0.56
C GLU A 87 -1.24 -3.47 -1.61
N ALA A 88 -0.07 -2.94 -1.29
CA ALA A 88 1.04 -2.91 -2.20
C ALA A 88 2.36 -3.13 -1.48
N THR A 89 3.28 -3.79 -2.15
CA THR A 89 4.69 -3.87 -1.76
C THR A 89 5.53 -3.25 -2.87
N VAL A 90 6.43 -2.36 -2.49
CA VAL A 90 7.35 -1.69 -3.39
C VAL A 90 8.75 -2.13 -3.03
N ASN A 91 9.46 -2.75 -3.96
CA ASN A 91 10.83 -3.17 -3.77
C ASN A 91 11.76 -2.32 -4.63
N THR A 92 12.83 -1.82 -4.04
CA THR A 92 13.91 -1.12 -4.73
C THR A 92 15.24 -1.80 -4.43
N ASP A 93 16.29 -1.36 -5.07
CA ASP A 93 17.65 -1.83 -4.82
C ASP A 93 18.22 -1.39 -3.46
N LEU A 94 17.64 -0.36 -2.83
CA LEU A 94 18.07 0.15 -1.54
C LEU A 94 17.16 -0.33 -0.41
N GLU A 95 15.83 -0.19 -0.57
CA GLU A 95 14.86 -0.46 0.48
C GLU A 95 13.53 -0.97 -0.07
N SER A 96 12.73 -1.54 0.82
CA SER A 96 11.36 -1.94 0.52
C SER A 96 10.37 -1.09 1.29
N GLY A 97 9.21 -0.89 0.68
CA GLY A 97 8.10 -0.17 1.27
C GLY A 97 6.78 -0.91 1.10
N THR A 98 5.79 -0.54 1.88
CA THR A 98 4.45 -1.14 1.82
C THR A 98 3.35 -0.10 1.94
N VAL A 99 2.21 -0.42 1.36
CA VAL A 99 0.92 0.23 1.62
C VAL A 99 -0.03 -0.83 2.14
N PRO A 100 -0.41 -0.80 3.43
CA PRO A 100 -1.35 -1.76 3.98
C PRO A 100 -2.76 -1.63 3.38
N ALA A 101 -3.53 -2.71 3.43
CA ALA A 101 -4.93 -2.71 3.01
C ALA A 101 -5.75 -1.64 3.75
N GLY A 102 -6.66 -0.98 3.03
CA GLY A 102 -7.53 0.06 3.59
C GLY A 102 -6.87 1.43 3.82
N LYS A 103 -5.58 1.61 3.45
CA LYS A 103 -4.88 2.91 3.55
C LYS A 103 -4.98 3.76 2.30
N PHE A 104 -5.57 3.25 1.24
CA PHE A 104 -5.89 4.06 0.07
C PHE A 104 -7.12 4.94 0.34
N ILE A 105 -6.97 6.24 0.19
CA ILE A 105 -8.04 7.24 0.31
C ILE A 105 -8.44 7.77 -1.07
N ASP A 106 -9.72 8.13 -1.20
CA ASP A 106 -10.21 8.80 -2.40
C ASP A 106 -9.79 10.26 -2.42
N LYS A 107 -9.16 10.67 -3.50
CA LYS A 107 -8.80 12.05 -3.75
C LYS A 107 -8.94 12.33 -5.24
N GLU A 108 -9.88 13.22 -5.58
CA GLU A 108 -10.15 13.63 -6.97
C GLU A 108 -10.49 12.45 -7.91
N GLY A 109 -11.20 11.43 -7.40
CA GLY A 109 -11.59 10.25 -8.16
C GLY A 109 -10.52 9.16 -8.30
N PHE A 110 -9.37 9.34 -7.66
CA PHE A 110 -8.30 8.35 -7.61
C PHE A 110 -8.03 7.88 -6.18
N LYS A 111 -7.53 6.68 -6.04
CA LYS A 111 -7.09 6.16 -4.75
C LYS A 111 -5.61 6.46 -4.54
N HIS A 112 -5.29 7.17 -3.46
CA HIS A 112 -3.94 7.56 -3.10
C HIS A 112 -3.55 6.97 -1.75
N ALA A 113 -2.30 6.52 -1.63
CA ALA A 113 -1.73 6.10 -0.35
C ALA A 113 -0.23 6.38 -0.30
N TYR A 114 0.27 6.74 0.90
CA TYR A 114 1.70 6.87 1.13
C TYR A 114 2.35 5.51 1.30
N ILE A 115 3.54 5.36 0.70
CA ILE A 115 4.36 4.16 0.87
C ILE A 115 5.05 4.26 2.22
N ARG A 116 4.89 3.24 3.07
CA ARG A 116 5.57 3.10 4.34
C ARG A 116 6.84 2.31 4.19
N ARG A 117 7.92 2.80 4.77
CA ARG A 117 9.18 2.08 4.85
C ARG A 117 9.03 0.83 5.70
N LEU A 118 9.64 -0.27 5.29
CA LEU A 118 9.68 -1.53 6.04
C LEU A 118 10.93 -1.69 6.91
N SER A 119 12.00 -0.96 6.61
CA SER A 119 13.26 -1.05 7.36
C SER A 119 13.18 -0.32 8.69
N SER A 120 13.84 -0.89 9.71
CA SER A 120 14.04 -0.32 11.04
C SER A 120 15.41 0.34 11.23
N ASP A 121 16.21 0.44 10.17
CA ASP A 121 17.57 0.98 10.23
C ASP A 121 17.59 2.47 10.53
N THR A 122 18.79 2.99 10.79
CA THR A 122 19.01 4.42 11.10
C THR A 122 18.39 5.30 10.02
N LEU A 123 17.51 6.21 10.47
CA LEU A 123 16.75 7.08 9.58
C LEU A 123 17.66 8.10 8.90
N ASN A 124 17.72 8.07 7.59
CA ASN A 124 18.26 9.15 6.79
C ASN A 124 17.10 10.03 6.30
N PHE A 125 16.92 11.21 6.88
CA PHE A 125 15.82 12.10 6.53
C PHE A 125 15.81 12.56 5.07
N ASN A 126 16.94 12.50 4.38
CA ASN A 126 17.02 12.82 2.95
C ASN A 126 16.42 11.74 2.06
N GLU A 127 16.24 10.53 2.59
CA GLU A 127 15.71 9.35 1.86
C GLU A 127 14.28 9.01 2.27
N LEU A 128 13.70 9.74 3.23
CA LEU A 128 12.35 9.47 3.73
C LEU A 128 11.28 10.30 3.03
N SER A 129 10.11 9.70 2.88
CA SER A 129 8.88 10.41 2.60
C SER A 129 8.27 10.89 3.91
N ILE A 130 8.17 12.21 4.10
CA ILE A 130 7.63 12.82 5.31
C ILE A 130 6.29 13.45 4.99
N GLN A 131 5.29 13.18 5.84
CA GLN A 131 3.97 13.80 5.80
C GLN A 131 3.88 14.88 6.88
N GLY A 132 3.64 16.12 6.48
CA GLY A 132 3.41 17.21 7.44
C GLY A 132 2.02 17.10 8.09
N LEU A 133 1.97 17.32 9.39
CA LEU A 133 0.73 17.36 10.19
C LEU A 133 0.31 18.79 10.55
N GLY A 134 1.19 19.76 10.33
CA GLY A 134 0.99 21.14 10.73
C GLY A 134 1.66 21.48 12.08
N ASN A 135 1.29 22.64 12.62
CA ASN A 135 1.87 23.12 13.86
C ASN A 135 1.20 22.47 15.08
N LEU A 136 2.04 22.10 16.05
CA LEU A 136 1.57 21.58 17.31
C LEU A 136 0.81 22.66 18.10
N GLN A 137 -0.40 22.38 18.51
CA GLN A 137 -1.28 23.30 19.21
C GLN A 137 -1.12 23.22 20.73
N GLU A 138 -1.05 21.99 21.25
CA GLU A 138 -1.03 21.74 22.70
C GLU A 138 -0.38 20.40 23.01
N ILE A 139 0.19 20.30 24.20
CA ILE A 139 0.66 19.05 24.83
C ILE A 139 -0.20 18.81 26.07
N PRO A 140 -1.38 18.17 25.93
CA PRO A 140 -2.33 18.02 27.06
C PRO A 140 -1.76 17.22 28.23
N THR A 141 -0.93 16.23 27.93
CA THR A 141 -0.18 15.42 28.91
C THR A 141 1.11 14.92 28.26
N ALA A 142 2.01 14.35 29.02
CA ALA A 142 3.23 13.75 28.48
C ALA A 142 2.91 12.76 27.34
N ASN A 143 3.69 12.82 26.27
CA ASN A 143 3.56 11.98 25.07
C ASN A 143 2.24 12.14 24.28
N ARG A 144 1.43 13.16 24.56
CA ARG A 144 0.20 13.46 23.81
C ARG A 144 0.31 14.83 23.14
N TYR A 145 0.08 14.85 21.84
CA TYR A 145 0.31 15.99 20.96
C TYR A 145 -0.99 16.30 20.20
N ARG A 146 -1.55 17.50 20.43
CA ARG A 146 -2.77 17.95 19.76
C ARG A 146 -2.44 18.87 18.59
N PHE A 147 -3.08 18.62 17.47
CA PHE A 147 -2.98 19.41 16.24
C PHE A 147 -4.28 20.20 15.99
N THR A 148 -4.21 21.16 15.08
CA THR A 148 -5.38 21.97 14.72
C THR A 148 -6.44 21.13 14.00
N ASP A 149 -5.99 20.31 13.05
CA ASP A 149 -6.84 19.50 12.22
C ASP A 149 -6.83 18.04 12.66
N ASN A 150 -7.85 17.29 12.25
CA ASN A 150 -7.88 15.86 12.48
C ASN A 150 -6.71 15.18 11.75
N ILE A 151 -6.11 14.20 12.41
CA ILE A 151 -5.00 13.44 11.84
C ILE A 151 -5.51 12.64 10.64
N PRO A 152 -4.85 12.79 9.46
CA PRO A 152 -5.24 12.02 8.29
C PRO A 152 -5.18 10.51 8.55
N ASN A 153 -6.17 9.76 8.08
CA ASN A 153 -6.22 8.29 8.23
C ASN A 153 -5.11 7.54 7.47
N GLN A 154 -4.32 8.24 6.68
CA GLN A 154 -3.08 7.73 6.09
C GLN A 154 -1.97 7.53 7.13
N ILE A 155 -2.02 8.28 8.25
CA ILE A 155 -1.14 8.08 9.39
C ILE A 155 -1.63 6.88 10.20
N SER A 156 -0.71 6.12 10.76
CA SER A 156 -1.02 4.90 11.51
C SER A 156 -0.20 4.78 12.79
N GLU A 157 -0.66 3.92 13.67
CA GLU A 157 0.16 3.39 14.75
C GLU A 157 1.44 2.78 14.17
N SER A 158 2.52 2.91 14.91
CA SER A 158 3.90 2.56 14.54
C SER A 158 4.59 3.52 13.54
N ASP A 159 3.90 4.46 12.91
CA ASP A 159 4.56 5.57 12.21
C ASP A 159 5.36 6.41 13.23
N VAL A 160 6.41 7.08 12.79
CA VAL A 160 7.27 7.87 13.68
C VAL A 160 6.94 9.35 13.57
N LEU A 161 6.65 9.98 14.71
CA LEU A 161 6.41 11.42 14.80
C LEU A 161 7.74 12.16 14.88
N TYR A 162 7.85 13.24 14.10
CA TYR A 162 8.99 14.17 14.08
C TYR A 162 8.51 15.60 14.31
N PHE A 163 9.43 16.48 14.68
CA PHE A 163 9.22 17.94 14.63
C PHE A 163 10.47 18.65 14.13
N ASN A 164 10.29 19.89 13.68
CA ASN A 164 11.35 20.75 13.21
C ASN A 164 11.42 22.04 14.06
N ASP A 165 12.58 22.30 14.66
CA ASP A 165 12.91 23.51 15.39
C ASP A 165 14.22 24.16 14.90
N GLY A 166 14.49 23.99 13.60
CA GLY A 166 15.77 24.30 12.94
C GLY A 166 16.52 23.04 12.53
N SER A 167 16.19 21.89 13.12
CA SER A 167 16.62 20.58 12.71
C SER A 167 15.50 19.57 12.93
N THR A 168 15.44 18.51 12.11
CA THR A 168 14.44 17.45 12.26
C THR A 168 14.81 16.56 13.45
N LYS A 169 13.89 16.43 14.40
CA LYS A 169 14.05 15.64 15.63
C LYS A 169 12.95 14.61 15.77
N ILE A 170 13.32 13.39 16.16
CA ILE A 170 12.38 12.31 16.43
C ILE A 170 11.69 12.57 17.76
N VAL A 171 10.36 12.51 17.78
CA VAL A 171 9.56 12.45 19.01
C VAL A 171 9.47 10.99 19.46
N GLY A 172 8.92 10.11 18.65
CA GLY A 172 8.78 8.69 18.96
C GLY A 172 7.77 8.00 18.04
N ALA A 173 7.64 6.69 18.24
CA ALA A 173 6.66 5.91 17.51
C ALA A 173 5.23 6.21 18.02
N ILE A 174 4.31 6.35 17.10
CA ILE A 174 2.88 6.58 17.37
C ILE A 174 2.27 5.31 17.97
N SER A 175 1.65 5.44 19.14
CA SER A 175 0.96 4.35 19.82
C SER A 175 -0.55 4.38 19.61
N THR A 176 -1.14 5.59 19.59
CA THR A 176 -2.57 5.76 19.30
C THR A 176 -2.84 7.09 18.59
N ILE A 177 -3.90 7.10 17.80
CA ILE A 177 -4.42 8.30 17.14
C ILE A 177 -5.90 8.43 17.49
N THR A 178 -6.30 9.60 17.96
CA THR A 178 -7.70 9.91 18.27
C THR A 178 -8.02 11.32 17.80
N ASP A 179 -8.84 11.42 16.77
CA ASP A 179 -9.22 12.69 16.12
C ASP A 179 -8.00 13.54 15.72
N ASN A 180 -7.72 14.60 16.48
CA ASN A 180 -6.58 15.50 16.27
C ASN A 180 -5.44 15.31 17.28
N ILE A 181 -5.42 14.18 18.00
CA ILE A 181 -4.40 13.87 19.02
C ILE A 181 -3.59 12.65 18.61
N ILE A 182 -2.28 12.79 18.63
CA ILE A 182 -1.33 11.69 18.53
C ILE A 182 -0.75 11.41 19.92
N THR A 183 -0.70 10.15 20.30
CA THR A 183 0.05 9.69 21.47
C THR A 183 1.23 8.86 21.00
N THR A 184 2.41 9.09 21.56
CA THR A 184 3.60 8.28 21.29
C THR A 184 3.88 7.32 22.45
N SER A 185 4.51 6.18 22.15
CA SER A 185 4.88 5.17 23.16
C SER A 185 5.92 5.71 24.14
N THR A 186 6.88 6.46 23.60
CA THR A 186 7.94 7.17 24.34
C THR A 186 8.25 8.47 23.61
N SER A 187 8.80 9.46 24.29
CA SER A 187 9.31 10.67 23.65
C SER A 187 10.81 10.79 23.87
N THR A 188 11.56 10.70 22.79
CA THR A 188 13.00 10.96 22.79
C THR A 188 13.27 12.45 22.87
N ASN A 189 12.50 13.24 22.12
CA ASN A 189 12.51 14.70 22.17
C ASN A 189 11.07 15.19 22.30
N THR A 190 10.87 16.28 23.03
CA THR A 190 9.55 16.89 23.22
C THR A 190 9.46 18.17 22.38
N PRO A 191 8.52 18.26 21.41
CA PRO A 191 8.30 19.48 20.65
C PRO A 191 7.74 20.59 21.54
N GLY A 192 8.03 21.84 21.19
CA GLY A 192 7.34 23.01 21.77
C GLY A 192 6.01 23.28 21.04
N VAL A 193 5.05 23.88 21.72
CA VAL A 193 3.83 24.40 21.08
C VAL A 193 4.23 25.38 19.96
N GLY A 194 3.63 25.21 18.77
CA GLY A 194 3.97 25.95 17.56
C GLY A 194 5.03 25.31 16.68
N ASN A 195 5.76 24.26 17.13
CA ASN A 195 6.65 23.52 16.26
C ASN A 195 5.86 22.82 15.16
N PHE A 196 6.43 22.78 13.96
CA PHE A 196 5.88 22.03 12.83
C PHE A 196 6.25 20.54 12.96
N CYS A 197 5.25 19.68 12.83
CA CYS A 197 5.37 18.23 12.89
C CYS A 197 4.96 17.56 11.59
#